data_59c0de61c52a2fe66eee25b942932e37
#
_entry.id   59c0de61c52a2fe66eee25b942932e37
#
_cell.length_a   1.000
_cell.length_b   1.000
_cell.length_c   1.000
_cell.angle_alpha   90.00
_cell.angle_beta   90.00
_cell.angle_gamma   90.00
#
_symmetry.space_group_name_H-M   'P 1'
#
loop_
_entity.id
_entity.type
_entity.pdbx_description
1 polymer ?
#
loop_
_entity_poly.entity_id
_entity_poly.type
_entity_poly.pdbx_seq_one_letter_code
_entity_poly.pdbx_strand_id
1 'polypeptide(L)'
;MADVPKMAITKVRFEQGVTQDNQGEVIESVNVLPDEVLAHRLSMIPIPTFLEEFVFPEDDPNNENLPEDQWGSPLSQIIYHLSIRGPNSDSEDVHKTVYAGDLNVLGETKLQIKEEHAKIPLTILSKGQYLELYAYATLGRGKDHAKWCPAAAVTFQPRQKAVLDKPKKANTLFNLNLTSNSGRAIDSKLFKNKECTDVNAVLDLERALHQVGPGTGRDADFDNAILLEDIDGEYIFSFESDGALSPEEIFNRACTELVSRFEKITGEIDSALA
;
A
#
# COMPACT_ATOMS: atom_id res chain seq x y z
N MET A 1 -1.99 -11.87 4.10
CA MET A 1 -1.50 -10.69 3.35
C MET A 1 -0.04 -10.35 3.69
N ALA A 2 0.36 -10.34 4.96
CA ALA A 2 1.76 -10.04 5.33
C ALA A 2 2.82 -11.04 4.81
N ASP A 3 2.42 -12.19 4.33
CA ASP A 3 3.32 -13.20 3.76
C ASP A 3 3.43 -13.15 2.24
N VAL A 4 2.60 -12.35 1.58
CA VAL A 4 2.71 -12.11 0.14
C VAL A 4 4.03 -11.39 -0.13
N PRO A 5 4.91 -11.97 -0.96
CA PRO A 5 6.19 -11.34 -1.28
C PRO A 5 5.99 -10.04 -2.06
N LYS A 6 6.84 -9.07 -1.79
CA LYS A 6 6.87 -7.78 -2.49
C LYS A 6 8.30 -7.27 -2.60
N MET A 7 8.62 -6.57 -3.71
CA MET A 7 9.86 -5.83 -3.85
C MET A 7 9.82 -4.55 -3.01
N ALA A 8 10.91 -4.28 -2.29
CA ALA A 8 11.11 -3.02 -1.59
C ALA A 8 12.59 -2.66 -1.53
N ILE A 9 12.90 -1.36 -1.50
CA ILE A 9 14.28 -0.88 -1.36
C ILE A 9 14.80 -1.29 0.04
N THR A 10 15.92 -1.99 0.05
CA THR A 10 16.53 -2.56 1.25
C THR A 10 17.88 -1.93 1.58
N LYS A 11 18.59 -1.45 0.56
CA LYS A 11 19.90 -0.83 0.69
C LYS A 11 19.96 0.43 -0.15
N VAL A 12 20.57 1.47 0.37
CA VAL A 12 20.84 2.73 -0.35
C VAL A 12 22.31 3.04 -0.19
N ARG A 13 22.98 3.33 -1.31
CA ARG A 13 24.34 3.81 -1.34
C ARG A 13 24.32 5.26 -1.82
N PHE A 14 24.69 6.17 -0.95
CA PHE A 14 24.85 7.58 -1.28
C PHE A 14 26.25 7.82 -1.86
N GLU A 15 26.30 8.48 -3.00
CA GLU A 15 27.56 8.96 -3.57
C GLU A 15 27.85 10.34 -2.97
N GLN A 16 28.83 10.40 -2.11
CA GLN A 16 29.28 11.64 -1.47
C GLN A 16 30.44 12.22 -2.25
N GLY A 17 30.39 13.52 -2.53
CA GLY A 17 31.47 14.18 -3.22
C GLY A 17 31.25 15.69 -3.36
N VAL A 18 32.32 16.39 -3.50
CA VAL A 18 32.35 17.80 -3.95
C VAL A 18 32.69 17.79 -5.44
N THR A 19 31.75 18.22 -6.27
CA THR A 19 31.99 18.37 -7.71
C THR A 19 31.96 19.85 -8.08
N GLN A 20 32.71 20.22 -9.11
CA GLN A 20 32.56 21.53 -9.75
C GLN A 20 31.72 21.37 -11.01
N ASP A 21 30.76 22.27 -11.19
CA ASP A 21 30.02 22.32 -12.44
C ASP A 21 30.87 22.92 -13.58
N ASN A 22 30.29 23.01 -14.78
CA ASN A 22 30.95 23.58 -15.96
C ASN A 22 31.22 25.08 -15.82
N GLN A 23 30.73 25.72 -14.77
CA GLN A 23 30.94 27.13 -14.44
C GLN A 23 31.94 27.33 -13.29
N GLY A 24 32.45 26.21 -12.72
CA GLY A 24 33.40 26.22 -11.61
C GLY A 24 32.77 26.41 -10.24
N GLU A 25 31.42 26.33 -10.13
CA GLU A 25 30.74 26.35 -8.85
C GLU A 25 30.94 25.03 -8.10
N VAL A 26 31.22 25.12 -6.81
CA VAL A 26 31.33 23.96 -5.92
C VAL A 26 29.95 23.45 -5.59
N ILE A 27 29.72 22.20 -5.92
CA ILE A 27 28.45 21.49 -5.63
C ILE A 27 28.75 20.44 -4.57
N GLU A 28 28.05 20.50 -3.45
CA GLU A 28 28.16 19.52 -2.37
C GLU A 28 27.03 18.51 -2.44
N SER A 29 27.36 17.23 -2.29
CA SER A 29 26.40 16.15 -2.18
C SER A 29 25.78 16.16 -0.77
N VAL A 30 24.94 17.16 -0.53
CA VAL A 30 24.22 17.33 0.75
C VAL A 30 22.74 17.56 0.44
N ASN A 31 21.88 16.87 1.15
CA ASN A 31 20.45 17.12 1.10
C ASN A 31 19.93 17.60 2.47
N VAL A 32 18.71 18.12 2.51
CA VAL A 32 18.11 18.70 3.73
C VAL A 32 17.79 17.63 4.78
N LEU A 33 17.58 16.38 4.35
CA LEU A 33 17.26 15.26 5.24
C LEU A 33 18.51 14.44 5.57
N PRO A 34 18.64 13.94 6.80
CA PRO A 34 19.64 12.92 7.12
C PRO A 34 19.49 11.69 6.22
N ASP A 35 20.60 11.06 5.88
CA ASP A 35 20.66 9.91 4.96
C ASP A 35 19.75 8.75 5.42
N GLU A 36 19.67 8.50 6.72
CA GLU A 36 18.81 7.44 7.29
C GLU A 36 17.33 7.74 7.06
N VAL A 37 16.93 9.01 7.19
CA VAL A 37 15.54 9.43 6.95
C VAL A 37 15.20 9.31 5.48
N LEU A 38 16.11 9.70 4.59
CA LEU A 38 15.91 9.57 3.15
C LEU A 38 15.87 8.09 2.73
N ALA A 39 16.76 7.25 3.27
CA ALA A 39 16.76 5.81 3.02
C ALA A 39 15.46 5.15 3.47
N HIS A 40 14.94 5.55 4.64
CA HIS A 40 13.64 5.06 5.13
C HIS A 40 12.49 5.49 4.20
N ARG A 41 12.45 6.74 3.75
CA ARG A 41 11.44 7.22 2.79
C ARG A 41 11.50 6.45 1.46
N LEU A 42 12.71 6.22 0.94
CA LEU A 42 12.94 5.41 -0.25
C LEU A 42 12.40 3.98 -0.08
N SER A 43 12.61 3.38 1.09
CA SER A 43 12.16 2.01 1.37
C SER A 43 10.63 1.84 1.37
N MET A 44 9.89 2.92 1.53
CA MET A 44 8.41 2.90 1.54
C MET A 44 7.79 3.16 0.17
N ILE A 45 8.59 3.43 -0.87
CA ILE A 45 8.07 3.59 -2.23
C ILE A 45 7.55 2.23 -2.73
N PRO A 46 6.32 2.17 -3.29
CA PRO A 46 5.83 0.96 -3.93
C PRO A 46 6.65 0.63 -5.19
N ILE A 47 7.38 -0.47 -5.14
CA ILE A 47 8.21 -0.94 -6.24
C ILE A 47 7.40 -1.92 -7.09
N PRO A 48 7.34 -1.77 -8.44
CA PRO A 48 6.72 -2.76 -9.31
C PRO A 48 7.28 -4.15 -9.04
N THR A 49 6.39 -5.09 -8.75
CA THR A 49 6.77 -6.44 -8.33
C THR A 49 6.25 -7.47 -9.33
N PHE A 50 7.14 -8.32 -9.85
CA PHE A 50 6.84 -9.42 -10.77
C PHE A 50 7.33 -10.72 -10.13
N LEU A 51 6.44 -11.39 -9.41
CA LEU A 51 6.78 -12.53 -8.56
C LEU A 51 7.31 -13.76 -9.32
N GLU A 52 7.02 -13.85 -10.62
CA GLU A 52 7.50 -14.95 -11.47
C GLU A 52 8.92 -14.71 -12.00
N GLU A 53 9.45 -13.49 -11.86
CA GLU A 53 10.74 -13.12 -12.42
C GLU A 53 11.84 -12.97 -11.36
N PHE A 54 11.45 -12.82 -10.11
CA PHE A 54 12.39 -12.60 -9.01
C PHE A 54 12.31 -13.70 -7.97
N VAL A 55 13.46 -14.03 -7.41
CA VAL A 55 13.60 -14.94 -6.29
C VAL A 55 14.03 -14.18 -5.03
N PHE A 56 13.84 -14.77 -3.87
CA PHE A 56 14.41 -14.22 -2.64
C PHE A 56 15.94 -14.23 -2.69
N PRO A 57 16.63 -13.25 -2.09
CA PRO A 57 18.09 -13.22 -2.08
C PRO A 57 18.75 -14.50 -1.53
N GLU A 58 18.13 -15.14 -0.53
CA GLU A 58 18.57 -16.40 0.06
C GLU A 58 18.35 -17.60 -0.86
N ASP A 59 17.40 -17.53 -1.80
CA ASP A 59 17.08 -18.59 -2.75
C ASP A 59 17.79 -18.41 -4.11
N ASP A 60 18.57 -17.33 -4.25
CA ASP A 60 19.30 -17.04 -5.48
C ASP A 60 20.57 -17.91 -5.61
N PRO A 61 20.66 -18.79 -6.63
CA PRO A 61 21.83 -19.65 -6.83
C PRO A 61 23.15 -18.86 -6.96
N ASN A 62 23.10 -17.61 -7.43
CA ASN A 62 24.29 -16.78 -7.57
C ASN A 62 24.82 -16.29 -6.21
N ASN A 63 24.01 -16.36 -5.16
CA ASN A 63 24.37 -15.91 -3.82
C ASN A 63 24.87 -17.06 -2.91
N GLU A 64 24.74 -18.33 -3.33
CA GLU A 64 24.95 -19.55 -2.48
C GLU A 64 26.28 -19.57 -1.74
N ASN A 65 27.37 -19.04 -2.33
CA ASN A 65 28.70 -19.05 -1.74
C ASN A 65 29.23 -17.64 -1.40
N LEU A 66 28.34 -16.64 -1.38
CA LEU A 66 28.69 -15.26 -1.10
C LEU A 66 28.21 -14.84 0.29
N PRO A 67 28.96 -14.01 1.02
CA PRO A 67 28.44 -13.36 2.22
C PRO A 67 27.31 -12.39 1.86
N GLU A 68 26.37 -12.18 2.78
CA GLU A 68 25.14 -11.38 2.55
C GLU A 68 25.41 -9.95 2.06
N ASP A 69 26.52 -9.35 2.44
CA ASP A 69 26.92 -8.00 1.99
C ASP A 69 27.29 -7.92 0.50
N GLN A 70 27.59 -9.09 -0.11
CA GLN A 70 27.93 -9.24 -1.53
C GLN A 70 26.76 -9.80 -2.37
N TRP A 71 25.64 -10.12 -1.74
CA TRP A 71 24.46 -10.58 -2.46
C TRP A 71 23.95 -9.51 -3.42
N GLY A 72 23.57 -9.94 -4.60
CA GLY A 72 22.95 -9.08 -5.61
C GLY A 72 23.16 -9.59 -7.02
N SER A 73 22.15 -10.22 -7.57
CA SER A 73 22.10 -10.60 -8.97
C SER A 73 20.84 -10.03 -9.64
N PRO A 74 20.78 -10.00 -10.96
CA PRO A 74 19.56 -9.59 -11.68
C PRO A 74 18.33 -10.44 -11.37
N LEU A 75 18.50 -11.65 -10.81
CA LEU A 75 17.40 -12.53 -10.41
C LEU A 75 16.77 -12.15 -9.07
N SER A 76 17.53 -11.50 -8.19
CA SER A 76 17.09 -11.21 -6.82
C SER A 76 17.05 -9.72 -6.50
N GLN A 77 17.52 -8.85 -7.40
CA GLN A 77 17.69 -7.43 -7.12
C GLN A 77 17.31 -6.52 -8.29
N ILE A 78 16.66 -5.41 -7.97
CA ILE A 78 16.47 -4.28 -8.90
C ILE A 78 17.32 -3.12 -8.41
N ILE A 79 18.00 -2.43 -9.32
CA ILE A 79 18.83 -1.27 -9.02
C ILE A 79 18.20 -0.02 -9.61
N TYR A 80 18.05 1.00 -8.79
CA TYR A 80 17.66 2.34 -9.20
C TYR A 80 18.80 3.31 -8.99
N HIS A 81 18.95 4.24 -9.92
CA HIS A 81 19.92 5.35 -9.83
C HIS A 81 19.17 6.68 -9.81
N LEU A 82 19.56 7.55 -8.91
CA LEU A 82 19.11 8.93 -8.83
C LEU A 82 20.33 9.82 -8.96
N SER A 83 20.26 10.82 -9.85
CA SER A 83 21.28 11.88 -9.98
C SER A 83 20.55 13.18 -10.32
N ILE A 84 20.46 14.08 -9.36
CA ILE A 84 19.67 15.30 -9.50
C ILE A 84 20.37 16.48 -8.80
N ARG A 85 20.30 17.64 -9.44
CA ARG A 85 20.85 18.90 -8.92
C ARG A 85 19.73 19.83 -8.48
N GLY A 86 19.98 20.58 -7.43
CA GLY A 86 19.16 21.72 -7.04
C GLY A 86 19.16 22.81 -8.10
N PRO A 87 18.41 23.89 -7.89
CA PRO A 87 18.39 25.03 -8.81
C PRO A 87 19.78 25.64 -9.00
N ASN A 88 20.05 26.14 -10.20
CA ASN A 88 21.29 26.92 -10.46
C ASN A 88 21.29 28.22 -9.67
N SER A 89 22.46 28.79 -9.45
CA SER A 89 22.64 30.08 -8.75
C SER A 89 21.79 31.21 -9.34
N ASP A 90 21.67 31.25 -10.67
CA ASP A 90 20.95 32.27 -11.43
C ASP A 90 19.43 32.00 -11.56
N SER A 91 18.96 30.87 -11.07
CA SER A 91 17.53 30.53 -11.13
C SER A 91 16.72 31.41 -10.16
N GLU A 92 15.50 31.76 -10.55
CA GLU A 92 14.50 32.36 -9.64
C GLU A 92 14.02 31.38 -8.58
N ASP A 93 14.05 30.07 -8.89
CA ASP A 93 13.67 29.02 -7.97
C ASP A 93 14.70 28.89 -6.85
N VAL A 94 14.21 28.82 -5.61
CA VAL A 94 15.06 28.65 -4.42
C VAL A 94 15.27 27.17 -4.11
N HIS A 95 14.28 26.33 -4.44
CA HIS A 95 14.25 24.92 -4.09
C HIS A 95 13.76 24.07 -5.27
N LYS A 96 14.22 22.83 -5.31
CA LYS A 96 13.75 21.78 -6.22
C LYS A 96 13.34 20.56 -5.42
N THR A 97 12.09 20.11 -5.57
CA THR A 97 11.62 18.88 -4.96
C THR A 97 12.09 17.68 -5.79
N VAL A 98 12.63 16.69 -5.12
CA VAL A 98 13.00 15.39 -5.70
C VAL A 98 11.85 14.43 -5.46
N TYR A 99 11.43 13.74 -6.50
CA TYR A 99 10.31 12.81 -6.46
C TYR A 99 10.75 11.36 -6.71
N ALA A 100 9.89 10.40 -6.35
CA ALA A 100 10.14 8.99 -6.64
C ALA A 100 10.31 8.71 -8.14
N GLY A 101 9.62 9.45 -8.99
CA GLY A 101 9.73 9.35 -10.45
C GLY A 101 11.09 9.78 -11.01
N ASP A 102 11.93 10.48 -10.24
CA ASP A 102 13.30 10.84 -10.63
C ASP A 102 14.28 9.66 -10.48
N LEU A 103 13.88 8.57 -9.81
CA LEU A 103 14.63 7.32 -9.75
C LEU A 103 14.56 6.63 -11.11
N ASN A 104 15.73 6.37 -11.69
CA ASN A 104 15.83 5.66 -12.97
C ASN A 104 16.23 4.21 -12.73
N VAL A 105 15.45 3.26 -13.22
CA VAL A 105 15.81 1.85 -13.13
C VAL A 105 17.01 1.52 -14.02
N LEU A 106 17.97 0.80 -13.48
CA LEU A 106 19.08 0.24 -14.24
C LEU A 106 18.70 -1.18 -14.71
N GLY A 107 17.88 -1.24 -15.75
CA GLY A 107 17.36 -2.50 -16.26
C GLY A 107 16.14 -2.30 -17.16
N GLU A 108 15.20 -3.22 -17.09
CA GLU A 108 14.01 -3.19 -17.93
C GLU A 108 13.06 -2.05 -17.52
N THR A 109 12.53 -1.34 -18.50
CA THR A 109 11.65 -0.18 -18.29
C THR A 109 10.34 -0.51 -17.56
N LYS A 110 9.88 -1.78 -17.62
CA LYS A 110 8.69 -2.21 -16.86
C LYS A 110 8.88 -2.13 -15.34
N LEU A 111 10.14 -2.14 -14.88
CA LEU A 111 10.52 -2.02 -13.46
C LEU A 111 10.62 -0.57 -12.99
N GLN A 112 10.39 0.41 -13.88
CA GLN A 112 10.38 1.82 -13.51
C GLN A 112 9.22 2.10 -12.54
N ILE A 113 9.43 3.04 -11.60
CA ILE A 113 8.39 3.50 -10.68
C ILE A 113 7.16 3.91 -11.49
N LYS A 114 5.99 3.38 -11.10
CA LYS A 114 4.72 3.64 -11.79
C LYS A 114 4.36 5.12 -11.74
N GLU A 115 3.68 5.63 -12.78
CA GLU A 115 3.30 7.04 -12.88
C GLU A 115 2.46 7.52 -11.69
N GLU A 116 1.60 6.65 -11.16
CA GLU A 116 0.77 6.93 -9.97
C GLU A 116 1.60 7.22 -8.70
N HIS A 117 2.82 6.66 -8.61
CA HIS A 117 3.76 6.86 -7.50
C HIS A 117 4.86 7.86 -7.81
N ALA A 118 4.99 8.29 -9.07
CA ALA A 118 6.08 9.16 -9.52
C ALA A 118 6.15 10.49 -8.76
N LYS A 119 5.00 10.99 -8.26
CA LYS A 119 4.91 12.27 -7.53
C LYS A 119 5.08 12.15 -6.01
N ILE A 120 5.50 11.01 -5.48
CA ILE A 120 5.84 10.87 -4.06
C ILE A 120 7.09 11.70 -3.77
N PRO A 121 7.03 12.74 -2.91
CA PRO A 121 8.19 13.60 -2.65
C PRO A 121 9.19 12.90 -1.73
N LEU A 122 10.46 12.92 -2.10
CA LEU A 122 11.56 12.30 -1.35
C LEU A 122 12.29 13.31 -0.47
N THR A 123 12.79 14.37 -1.09
CA THR A 123 13.52 15.46 -0.40
C THR A 123 13.40 16.74 -1.19
N ILE A 124 13.99 17.79 -0.67
CA ILE A 124 14.10 19.12 -1.31
C ILE A 124 15.59 19.48 -1.41
N LEU A 125 16.02 19.95 -2.57
CA LEU A 125 17.36 20.45 -2.81
C LEU A 125 17.33 21.98 -2.97
N SER A 126 18.21 22.66 -2.27
CA SER A 126 18.48 24.09 -2.42
C SER A 126 19.53 24.34 -3.50
N LYS A 127 19.77 25.61 -3.83
CA LYS A 127 20.85 26.00 -4.74
C LYS A 127 22.21 25.47 -4.28
N GLY A 128 23.01 24.97 -5.22
CA GLY A 128 24.31 24.37 -4.94
C GLY A 128 24.27 22.98 -4.29
N GLN A 129 23.10 22.39 -4.09
CA GLN A 129 22.97 21.03 -3.59
C GLN A 129 22.85 20.01 -4.74
N TYR A 130 23.37 18.83 -4.49
CA TYR A 130 23.36 17.71 -5.41
C TYR A 130 23.07 16.43 -4.65
N LEU A 131 22.27 15.56 -5.23
CA LEU A 131 21.97 14.25 -4.67
C LEU A 131 22.23 13.16 -5.71
N GLU A 132 23.11 12.24 -5.37
CA GLU A 132 23.34 11.04 -6.15
C GLU A 132 23.31 9.82 -5.25
N LEU A 133 22.55 8.81 -5.66
CA LEU A 133 22.43 7.56 -4.92
C LEU A 133 22.08 6.38 -5.82
N TYR A 134 22.42 5.20 -5.33
CA TYR A 134 21.93 3.93 -5.84
C TYR A 134 21.04 3.26 -4.79
N ALA A 135 19.83 2.88 -5.18
CA ALA A 135 18.88 2.18 -4.33
C ALA A 135 18.68 0.75 -4.85
N TYR A 136 18.77 -0.20 -3.95
CA TYR A 136 18.71 -1.62 -4.25
C TYR A 136 17.43 -2.20 -3.66
N ALA A 137 16.56 -2.76 -4.50
CA ALA A 137 15.30 -3.37 -4.07
C ALA A 137 15.38 -4.89 -4.19
N THR A 138 14.88 -5.60 -3.17
CA THR A 138 14.84 -7.06 -3.10
C THR A 138 13.46 -7.54 -2.67
N LEU A 139 13.13 -8.81 -2.95
CA LEU A 139 11.95 -9.45 -2.40
C LEU A 139 12.07 -9.62 -0.88
N GLY A 140 10.93 -9.50 -0.22
CA GLY A 140 10.79 -9.80 1.21
C GLY A 140 9.31 -9.96 1.56
N ARG A 141 9.03 -10.24 2.83
CA ARG A 141 7.67 -10.45 3.35
C ARG A 141 7.32 -9.41 4.41
N GLY A 142 6.08 -8.99 4.43
CA GLY A 142 5.56 -8.02 5.42
C GLY A 142 5.72 -8.45 6.88
N LYS A 143 5.84 -9.76 7.14
CA LYS A 143 6.14 -10.29 8.48
C LYS A 143 7.54 -9.88 8.98
N ASP A 144 8.49 -9.66 8.07
CA ASP A 144 9.86 -9.29 8.40
C ASP A 144 10.00 -7.76 8.55
N HIS A 145 9.32 -7.00 7.70
CA HIS A 145 9.23 -5.53 7.81
C HIS A 145 8.05 -4.99 7.00
N ALA A 146 7.38 -3.96 7.53
CA ALA A 146 6.19 -3.33 6.92
C ALA A 146 6.42 -2.81 5.48
N LYS A 147 7.65 -2.46 5.10
CA LYS A 147 7.98 -2.04 3.73
C LYS A 147 7.63 -3.08 2.65
N TRP A 148 7.62 -4.36 3.02
CA TRP A 148 7.25 -5.46 2.15
C TRP A 148 5.78 -5.87 2.25
N CYS A 149 4.96 -5.14 3.02
CA CYS A 149 3.54 -5.43 3.10
C CYS A 149 2.82 -4.80 1.89
N PRO A 150 2.25 -5.58 0.96
CA PRO A 150 1.60 -5.04 -0.23
C PRO A 150 0.17 -4.57 0.03
N ALA A 151 -0.38 -4.83 1.23
CA ALA A 151 -1.75 -4.54 1.58
C ALA A 151 -1.87 -3.88 2.95
N ALA A 152 -2.76 -2.91 3.03
CA ALA A 152 -3.15 -2.23 4.25
C ALA A 152 -4.66 -2.35 4.48
N ALA A 153 -5.15 -1.89 5.64
CA ALA A 153 -6.57 -1.85 5.99
C ALA A 153 -7.30 -3.19 5.76
N VAL A 154 -6.61 -4.30 6.04
CA VAL A 154 -7.16 -5.64 5.86
C VAL A 154 -8.24 -5.88 6.91
N THR A 155 -9.48 -6.04 6.47
CA THR A 155 -10.63 -6.28 7.34
C THR A 155 -11.52 -7.37 6.75
N PHE A 156 -12.23 -8.06 7.62
CA PHE A 156 -13.34 -8.90 7.21
C PHE A 156 -14.51 -8.73 8.18
N GLN A 157 -15.72 -8.80 7.67
CA GLN A 157 -16.93 -8.72 8.47
C GLN A 157 -18.03 -9.62 7.88
N PRO A 158 -18.99 -10.10 8.68
CA PRO A 158 -20.17 -10.79 8.14
C PRO A 158 -20.88 -9.89 7.13
N ARG A 159 -21.36 -10.50 6.04
CA ARG A 159 -22.27 -9.80 5.13
C ARG A 159 -23.62 -9.65 5.79
N GLN A 160 -24.16 -8.46 5.76
CA GLN A 160 -25.45 -8.14 6.35
C GLN A 160 -26.50 -7.79 5.29
N LYS A 161 -27.75 -8.01 5.61
CA LYS A 161 -28.93 -7.42 4.97
C LYS A 161 -29.57 -6.42 5.93
N ALA A 162 -30.18 -5.38 5.39
CA ALA A 162 -30.97 -4.45 6.18
C ALA A 162 -32.46 -4.77 6.04
N VAL A 163 -33.14 -4.88 7.17
CA VAL A 163 -34.57 -5.17 7.25
C VAL A 163 -35.32 -3.98 7.84
N LEU A 164 -36.34 -3.51 7.13
CA LEU A 164 -37.18 -2.41 7.55
C LEU A 164 -38.27 -2.92 8.53
N ASP A 165 -37.97 -2.90 9.83
CA ASP A 165 -38.87 -3.38 10.87
C ASP A 165 -39.98 -2.37 11.19
N LYS A 166 -39.61 -1.10 11.45
CA LYS A 166 -40.59 -0.05 11.80
C LYS A 166 -40.58 1.08 10.78
N PRO A 167 -41.33 0.97 9.64
CA PRO A 167 -41.30 1.93 8.56
C PRO A 167 -41.60 3.37 8.99
N LYS A 168 -42.48 3.57 9.97
CA LYS A 168 -42.81 4.92 10.47
C LYS A 168 -41.62 5.60 11.15
N LYS A 169 -40.86 4.87 11.94
CA LYS A 169 -39.63 5.37 12.55
C LYS A 169 -38.50 5.57 11.51
N ALA A 170 -38.36 4.63 10.57
CA ALA A 170 -37.38 4.75 9.50
C ALA A 170 -37.60 5.98 8.60
N ASN A 171 -38.85 6.40 8.40
CA ASN A 171 -39.13 7.65 7.67
C ASN A 171 -38.53 8.88 8.35
N THR A 172 -38.39 8.88 9.68
CA THR A 172 -37.71 9.98 10.39
C THR A 172 -36.24 10.04 10.00
N LEU A 173 -35.57 8.89 9.84
CA LEU A 173 -34.20 8.80 9.32
C LEU A 173 -34.14 9.29 7.86
N PHE A 174 -35.02 8.82 7.00
CA PHE A 174 -35.03 9.18 5.59
C PHE A 174 -35.29 10.68 5.35
N ASN A 175 -36.10 11.30 6.20
CA ASN A 175 -36.37 12.74 6.15
C ASN A 175 -35.16 13.61 6.52
N LEU A 176 -34.08 13.01 7.05
CA LEU A 176 -32.81 13.74 7.28
C LEU A 176 -32.03 13.96 5.97
N ASN A 177 -32.46 13.36 4.84
CA ASN A 177 -31.82 13.47 3.55
C ASN A 177 -30.32 13.17 3.58
N LEU A 178 -29.93 12.15 4.34
CA LEU A 178 -28.54 11.74 4.43
C LEU A 178 -28.07 11.20 3.08
N THR A 179 -26.81 11.47 2.77
CA THR A 179 -26.12 10.94 1.61
C THR A 179 -24.86 10.21 2.02
N SER A 180 -24.56 9.09 1.37
CA SER A 180 -23.30 8.38 1.55
C SER A 180 -22.13 9.17 0.95
N ASN A 181 -20.90 8.76 1.27
CA ASN A 181 -19.70 9.32 0.65
C ASN A 181 -19.65 9.12 -0.88
N SER A 182 -20.37 8.10 -1.38
CA SER A 182 -20.54 7.85 -2.83
C SER A 182 -21.64 8.70 -3.49
N GLY A 183 -22.30 9.58 -2.73
CA GLY A 183 -23.42 10.41 -3.20
C GLY A 183 -24.76 9.67 -3.27
N ARG A 184 -24.86 8.44 -2.75
CA ARG A 184 -26.13 7.68 -2.70
C ARG A 184 -27.05 8.26 -1.63
N ALA A 185 -28.29 8.52 -1.98
CA ALA A 185 -29.29 8.93 -1.00
C ALA A 185 -29.71 7.77 -0.10
N ILE A 186 -29.83 8.04 1.20
CA ILE A 186 -30.32 7.09 2.20
C ILE A 186 -31.83 7.28 2.33
N ASP A 187 -32.58 6.56 1.53
CA ASP A 187 -34.04 6.66 1.46
C ASP A 187 -34.73 5.29 1.38
N SER A 188 -36.05 5.31 1.40
CA SER A 188 -36.86 4.09 1.34
C SER A 188 -36.73 3.29 0.03
N LYS A 189 -36.18 3.88 -1.03
CA LYS A 189 -36.00 3.21 -2.34
C LYS A 189 -34.90 2.16 -2.29
N LEU A 190 -34.03 2.20 -1.26
CA LEU A 190 -33.02 1.16 -1.02
C LEU A 190 -33.66 -0.20 -0.67
N PHE A 191 -34.90 -0.18 -0.19
CA PHE A 191 -35.59 -1.37 0.28
C PHE A 191 -36.55 -1.93 -0.77
N LYS A 192 -36.39 -3.18 -1.14
CA LYS A 192 -37.34 -3.97 -1.94
C LYS A 192 -37.99 -4.99 -1.00
N ASN A 193 -39.35 -5.01 -0.95
CA ASN A 193 -40.10 -5.90 -0.04
C ASN A 193 -39.65 -5.78 1.44
N LYS A 194 -39.30 -4.58 1.89
CA LYS A 194 -38.76 -4.26 3.22
C LYS A 194 -37.34 -4.79 3.49
N GLU A 195 -36.63 -5.32 2.51
CA GLU A 195 -35.24 -5.77 2.66
C GLU A 195 -34.34 -5.05 1.68
N CYS A 196 -33.10 -4.80 2.10
CA CYS A 196 -32.01 -4.32 1.28
C CYS A 196 -30.84 -5.32 1.40
N THR A 197 -30.45 -5.93 0.27
CA THR A 197 -29.37 -6.93 0.20
C THR A 197 -28.16 -6.45 -0.61
N ASP A 198 -28.21 -5.24 -1.19
CA ASP A 198 -27.08 -4.64 -1.88
C ASP A 198 -25.99 -4.28 -0.87
N VAL A 199 -24.80 -4.86 -1.03
CA VAL A 199 -23.68 -4.75 -0.09
C VAL A 199 -23.33 -3.28 0.19
N ASN A 200 -23.17 -2.48 -0.86
CA ASN A 200 -22.77 -1.08 -0.71
C ASN A 200 -23.87 -0.23 -0.07
N ALA A 201 -25.15 -0.53 -0.40
CA ALA A 201 -26.28 0.16 0.20
C ALA A 201 -26.42 -0.14 1.69
N VAL A 202 -26.18 -1.40 2.10
CA VAL A 202 -26.22 -1.81 3.51
C VAL A 202 -25.07 -1.14 4.28
N LEU A 203 -23.85 -1.13 3.75
CA LEU A 203 -22.72 -0.46 4.37
C LEU A 203 -22.93 1.08 4.50
N ASP A 204 -23.53 1.70 3.47
CA ASP A 204 -23.86 3.13 3.53
C ASP A 204 -24.95 3.42 4.57
N LEU A 205 -25.94 2.50 4.68
CA LEU A 205 -27.00 2.58 5.67
C LEU A 205 -26.47 2.40 7.10
N GLU A 206 -25.59 1.42 7.32
CA GLU A 206 -24.92 1.19 8.60
C GLU A 206 -24.17 2.47 9.06
N ARG A 207 -23.38 3.06 8.17
CA ARG A 207 -22.68 4.33 8.45
C ARG A 207 -23.64 5.46 8.79
N ALA A 208 -24.74 5.58 8.05
CA ALA A 208 -25.75 6.59 8.31
C ALA A 208 -26.43 6.39 9.66
N LEU A 209 -26.74 5.15 10.05
CA LEU A 209 -27.29 4.81 11.36
C LEU A 209 -26.31 5.18 12.50
N HIS A 210 -25.01 4.92 12.31
CA HIS A 210 -23.98 5.34 13.25
C HIS A 210 -23.84 6.86 13.37
N GLN A 211 -24.00 7.61 12.29
CA GLN A 211 -23.90 9.08 12.32
C GLN A 211 -25.02 9.75 13.13
N VAL A 212 -26.21 9.16 13.12
CA VAL A 212 -27.40 9.76 13.78
C VAL A 212 -27.80 9.06 15.07
N GLY A 213 -27.21 7.91 15.36
CA GLY A 213 -27.55 7.06 16.50
C GLY A 213 -26.70 7.36 17.74
N PRO A 214 -25.72 6.53 18.09
CA PRO A 214 -25.05 6.57 19.38
C PRO A 214 -24.47 7.94 19.74
N GLY A 215 -24.84 8.48 20.90
CA GLY A 215 -24.32 9.74 21.41
C GLY A 215 -24.92 11.02 20.83
N THR A 216 -25.87 10.92 19.91
CA THR A 216 -26.56 12.11 19.32
C THR A 216 -27.79 12.54 20.12
N GLY A 217 -28.24 11.76 21.09
CA GLY A 217 -29.49 11.94 21.80
C GLY A 217 -30.75 11.57 20.98
N ARG A 218 -30.57 11.02 19.81
CA ARG A 218 -31.64 10.58 18.89
C ARG A 218 -31.79 9.06 18.80
N ASP A 219 -31.04 8.32 19.60
CA ASP A 219 -31.07 6.85 19.58
C ASP A 219 -32.47 6.27 19.65
N ALA A 220 -33.34 6.86 20.50
CA ALA A 220 -34.72 6.43 20.68
C ALA A 220 -35.60 6.66 19.45
N ASP A 221 -35.28 7.64 18.59
CA ASP A 221 -36.05 7.97 17.39
C ASP A 221 -35.89 6.89 16.32
N PHE A 222 -34.74 6.23 16.27
CA PHE A 222 -34.37 5.27 15.22
C PHE A 222 -34.25 3.84 15.75
N ASP A 223 -34.35 3.63 17.06
CA ASP A 223 -34.20 2.32 17.72
C ASP A 223 -35.07 1.25 17.05
N ASN A 224 -34.43 0.20 16.56
CA ASN A 224 -35.05 -0.90 15.83
C ASN A 224 -35.93 -0.46 14.62
N ALA A 225 -35.64 0.67 14.01
CA ALA A 225 -36.33 1.10 12.79
C ALA A 225 -35.88 0.29 11.58
N ILE A 226 -34.58 0.03 11.52
CA ILE A 226 -33.89 -0.77 10.53
C ILE A 226 -32.99 -1.74 11.28
N LEU A 227 -33.15 -3.03 11.03
CA LEU A 227 -32.33 -4.09 11.61
C LEU A 227 -31.27 -4.51 10.58
N LEU A 228 -30.04 -4.63 11.04
CA LEU A 228 -28.96 -5.23 10.27
C LEU A 228 -28.82 -6.68 10.73
N GLU A 229 -29.04 -7.62 9.82
CA GLU A 229 -29.03 -9.05 10.09
C GLU A 229 -27.89 -9.71 9.30
N ASP A 230 -27.07 -10.50 9.98
CA ASP A 230 -26.00 -11.25 9.33
C ASP A 230 -26.59 -12.32 8.39
N ILE A 231 -25.92 -12.53 7.26
CA ILE A 231 -26.25 -13.62 6.33
C ILE A 231 -25.25 -14.74 6.61
N ASP A 232 -25.79 -15.89 7.04
CA ASP A 232 -24.97 -17.04 7.41
C ASP A 232 -24.06 -17.50 6.28
N GLY A 233 -22.78 -17.66 6.59
CA GLY A 233 -21.77 -18.17 5.66
C GLY A 233 -21.26 -17.15 4.64
N GLU A 234 -21.74 -15.90 4.67
CA GLU A 234 -21.29 -14.85 3.77
C GLU A 234 -20.48 -13.78 4.50
N TYR A 235 -19.36 -13.38 3.91
CA TYR A 235 -18.45 -12.40 4.48
C TYR A 235 -18.03 -11.37 3.44
N ILE A 236 -17.74 -10.15 3.90
CA ILE A 236 -17.11 -9.10 3.13
C ILE A 236 -15.66 -9.02 3.57
N PHE A 237 -14.74 -9.27 2.65
CA PHE A 237 -13.31 -9.12 2.84
C PHE A 237 -12.83 -7.90 2.07
N SER A 238 -12.14 -6.97 2.73
CA SER A 238 -11.63 -5.76 2.11
C SER A 238 -10.20 -5.47 2.53
N PHE A 239 -9.44 -4.91 1.61
CA PHE A 239 -8.07 -4.44 1.83
C PHE A 239 -7.72 -3.38 0.79
N GLU A 240 -6.67 -2.62 1.06
CA GLU A 240 -6.11 -1.62 0.17
C GLU A 240 -4.74 -2.08 -0.32
N SER A 241 -4.53 -2.08 -1.65
CA SER A 241 -3.22 -2.32 -2.25
C SER A 241 -2.38 -1.05 -2.19
N ASP A 242 -1.07 -1.18 -1.96
CA ASP A 242 -0.12 -0.06 -2.10
C ASP A 242 0.26 0.23 -3.56
N GLY A 243 -0.22 -0.57 -4.52
CA GLY A 243 0.03 -0.41 -5.95
C GLY A 243 1.26 -1.16 -6.48
N ALA A 244 2.08 -1.78 -5.63
CA ALA A 244 3.21 -2.61 -6.09
C ALA A 244 2.73 -3.84 -6.88
N LEU A 245 1.67 -4.47 -6.38
CA LEU A 245 0.95 -5.59 -6.98
C LEU A 245 -0.52 -5.22 -7.21
N SER A 246 -1.18 -5.86 -8.15
CA SER A 246 -2.63 -5.72 -8.31
C SER A 246 -3.39 -6.34 -7.12
N PRO A 247 -4.58 -5.83 -6.77
CA PRO A 247 -5.38 -6.43 -5.70
C PRO A 247 -5.70 -7.91 -5.94
N GLU A 248 -5.93 -8.30 -7.19
CA GLU A 248 -6.19 -9.68 -7.58
C GLU A 248 -4.98 -10.59 -7.31
N GLU A 249 -3.77 -10.15 -7.69
CA GLU A 249 -2.53 -10.87 -7.43
C GLU A 249 -2.26 -11.03 -5.93
N ILE A 250 -2.47 -9.95 -5.16
CA ILE A 250 -2.29 -9.98 -3.70
C ILE A 250 -3.21 -11.03 -3.08
N PHE A 251 -4.48 -11.05 -3.47
CA PHE A 251 -5.45 -12.00 -2.93
C PHE A 251 -5.12 -13.45 -3.31
N ASN A 252 -4.89 -13.71 -4.60
CA ASN A 252 -4.57 -15.04 -5.10
C ASN A 252 -3.29 -15.57 -4.47
N ARG A 253 -2.26 -14.73 -4.35
CA ARG A 253 -0.99 -15.13 -3.72
C ARG A 253 -1.15 -15.37 -2.23
N ALA A 254 -1.95 -14.58 -1.53
CA ALA A 254 -2.24 -14.81 -0.12
C ALA A 254 -2.92 -16.18 0.11
N CYS A 255 -3.84 -16.58 -0.77
CA CYS A 255 -4.44 -17.91 -0.73
C CYS A 255 -3.41 -19.02 -0.98
N THR A 256 -2.54 -18.84 -1.97
CA THR A 256 -1.46 -19.81 -2.27
C THR A 256 -0.49 -19.95 -1.10
N GLU A 257 -0.06 -18.85 -0.49
CA GLU A 257 0.82 -18.87 0.68
C GLU A 257 0.15 -19.58 1.88
N LEU A 258 -1.16 -19.41 2.04
CA LEU A 258 -1.91 -20.10 3.09
C LEU A 258 -1.96 -21.62 2.84
N VAL A 259 -2.25 -22.05 1.60
CA VAL A 259 -2.22 -23.46 1.20
C VAL A 259 -0.87 -24.08 1.46
N SER A 260 0.21 -23.45 1.00
CA SER A 260 1.59 -23.92 1.19
C SER A 260 1.96 -24.12 2.67
N ARG A 261 1.46 -23.25 3.55
CA ARG A 261 1.65 -23.39 5.00
C ARG A 261 0.94 -24.61 5.58
N PHE A 262 -0.30 -24.85 5.15
CA PHE A 262 -1.02 -26.04 5.60
C PHE A 262 -0.35 -27.32 5.10
N GLU A 263 0.10 -27.35 3.85
CA GLU A 263 0.84 -28.48 3.28
C GLU A 263 2.11 -28.76 4.07
N LYS A 264 2.87 -27.71 4.41
CA LYS A 264 4.08 -27.85 5.23
C LYS A 264 3.77 -28.41 6.63
N ILE A 265 2.75 -27.90 7.30
CA ILE A 265 2.32 -28.41 8.63
C ILE A 265 1.90 -29.87 8.52
N THR A 266 1.12 -30.24 7.48
CA THR A 266 0.72 -31.63 7.26
C THR A 266 1.92 -32.54 7.07
N GLY A 267 2.88 -32.14 6.25
CA GLY A 267 4.11 -32.92 6.04
C GLY A 267 4.96 -33.07 7.31
N GLU A 268 5.03 -32.04 8.15
CA GLU A 268 5.73 -32.11 9.44
C GLU A 268 5.03 -33.06 10.42
N ILE A 269 3.68 -33.05 10.45
CA ILE A 269 2.89 -33.97 11.28
C ILE A 269 3.09 -35.43 10.80
N ASP A 270 2.98 -35.66 9.49
CA ASP A 270 3.14 -37.01 8.91
C ASP A 270 4.57 -37.55 9.21
N SER A 271 5.58 -36.69 9.11
CA SER A 271 6.96 -37.08 9.45
C SER A 271 7.19 -37.35 10.94
N ALA A 272 6.44 -36.69 11.82
CA ALA A 272 6.51 -36.90 13.27
C ALA A 272 5.74 -38.13 13.74
N LEU A 273 4.76 -38.60 12.95
CA LEU A 273 3.95 -39.79 13.27
C LEU A 273 4.46 -41.06 12.60
N ALA A 274 5.38 -40.97 11.65
CA ALA A 274 6.05 -42.09 10.98
C ALA A 274 7.24 -42.61 11.79
#